data_430d763925d5bc2f62517e7ebe331a88
#
_entry.id   430d763925d5bc2f62517e7ebe331a88
#
_cell.length_a   1.000
_cell.length_b   1.000
_cell.length_c   1.000
_cell.angle_alpha   90.00
_cell.angle_beta   90.00
_cell.angle_gamma   90.00
#
_symmetry.space_group_name_H-M   'P 1'
#
loop_
_entity.id
_entity.type
_entity.pdbx_description
1 polymer ?
#
loop_
_entity_poly.entity_id
_entity_poly.type
_entity_poly.pdbx_seq_one_letter_code
_entity_poly.pdbx_strand_id
1 'polypeptide(L)'
;MITDMDINRFATHSLQDARLLRILSASLEAVDPFKAVQKYLPKIEGRVYGLGIGKAAIPMMDALAERIPLSGGLAVTKFTSGLSRELYTVMEGGHPIPDGRSLQAGQSVLEFVSALDEDDTLICLISGGGSALVTAPYVPLEDLQTLTSLLLSSGARIDEINILRRQLDRLKGGGLARATKAKIVSLILSDVIGNPLEAIASGPTASNPTTREDALRILEKYFPKLTTETQRHRDSLGSVTQCLRGSKEQETLKPDNPVFARVQNIIIGDNKFAARAALEQAKREGFQAEILANELRPMPLHN
;
A
#
# COMPACT_ATOMS: atom_id res chain seq x y z
N MET A 1 13.14 26.52 0.33
CA MET A 1 11.89 27.28 0.58
C MET A 1 10.78 26.49 -0.10
N ILE A 2 9.98 25.76 0.67
CA ILE A 2 8.80 25.06 0.15
C ILE A 2 7.76 26.16 -0.03
N THR A 3 7.47 26.51 -1.28
CA THR A 3 6.42 27.45 -1.63
C THR A 3 5.10 26.92 -1.13
N ASP A 4 4.34 27.75 -0.41
CA ASP A 4 2.93 27.48 -0.08
C ASP A 4 2.23 27.00 -1.33
N MET A 5 1.43 25.94 -1.17
CA MET A 5 0.71 25.34 -2.29
C MET A 5 -0.19 26.40 -2.93
N ASP A 6 0.03 26.73 -4.21
CA ASP A 6 -0.80 27.72 -4.90
C ASP A 6 -2.28 27.28 -4.85
N ILE A 7 -3.08 27.99 -4.04
CA ILE A 7 -4.50 27.69 -3.84
C ILE A 7 -5.32 27.79 -5.14
N ASN A 8 -4.89 28.64 -6.10
CA ASN A 8 -5.62 28.84 -7.35
C ASN A 8 -5.64 27.60 -8.23
N ARG A 9 -4.69 26.67 -8.07
CA ARG A 9 -4.70 25.37 -8.78
C ARG A 9 -5.92 24.51 -8.46
N PHE A 10 -6.62 24.77 -7.35
CA PHE A 10 -7.84 24.08 -6.94
C PHE A 10 -9.10 24.83 -7.37
N ALA A 11 -8.99 26.05 -7.91
CA ALA A 11 -10.14 26.81 -8.37
C ALA A 11 -10.80 26.09 -9.55
N THR A 12 -12.13 25.97 -9.48
CA THR A 12 -12.99 25.44 -10.55
C THR A 12 -14.10 26.42 -10.80
N HIS A 13 -14.91 26.20 -11.86
CA HIS A 13 -16.07 27.06 -12.14
C HIS A 13 -17.02 27.13 -10.93
N SER A 14 -17.17 26.06 -10.16
CA SER A 14 -18.05 25.94 -9.00
C SER A 14 -17.38 26.22 -7.66
N LEU A 15 -16.04 26.30 -7.59
CA LEU A 15 -15.29 26.52 -6.37
C LEU A 15 -14.30 27.67 -6.55
N GLN A 16 -14.71 28.89 -6.18
CA GLN A 16 -13.92 30.12 -6.34
C GLN A 16 -13.73 30.88 -5.02
N ASP A 17 -14.44 30.54 -3.95
CA ASP A 17 -14.24 31.18 -2.64
C ASP A 17 -12.83 30.85 -2.11
N ALA A 18 -11.99 31.88 -1.98
CA ALA A 18 -10.62 31.75 -1.53
C ALA A 18 -10.50 31.10 -0.13
N ARG A 19 -11.51 31.25 0.74
CA ARG A 19 -11.53 30.61 2.07
C ARG A 19 -11.65 29.10 1.92
N LEU A 20 -12.57 28.62 1.04
CA LEU A 20 -12.75 27.19 0.75
C LEU A 20 -11.49 26.60 0.10
N LEU A 21 -10.85 27.34 -0.81
CA LEU A 21 -9.59 26.95 -1.43
C LEU A 21 -8.47 26.81 -0.39
N ARG A 22 -8.38 27.71 0.59
CA ARG A 22 -7.40 27.59 1.69
C ARG A 22 -7.70 26.41 2.60
N ILE A 23 -8.96 26.09 2.88
CA ILE A 23 -9.35 24.91 3.65
C ILE A 23 -8.93 23.62 2.91
N LEU A 24 -9.18 23.54 1.62
CA LEU A 24 -8.76 22.41 0.80
C LEU A 24 -7.23 22.28 0.76
N SER A 25 -6.53 23.39 0.54
CA SER A 25 -5.05 23.43 0.56
C SER A 25 -4.49 22.92 1.87
N ALA A 26 -4.98 23.43 3.01
CA ALA A 26 -4.56 22.98 4.33
C ALA A 26 -4.79 21.49 4.58
N SER A 27 -5.92 20.96 4.10
CA SER A 27 -6.23 19.53 4.16
C SER A 27 -5.20 18.69 3.40
N LEU A 28 -4.88 19.08 2.17
CA LEU A 28 -3.93 18.35 1.32
C LEU A 28 -2.47 18.50 1.81
N GLU A 29 -2.11 19.67 2.31
CA GLU A 29 -0.79 19.91 2.89
C GLU A 29 -0.52 19.07 4.13
N ALA A 30 -1.54 18.84 4.95
CA ALA A 30 -1.44 18.02 6.15
C ALA A 30 -1.07 16.55 5.87
N VAL A 31 -1.33 16.09 4.65
CA VAL A 31 -1.03 14.73 4.18
C VAL A 31 -0.08 14.73 2.97
N ASP A 32 0.62 15.84 2.75
CA ASP A 32 1.64 15.93 1.71
C ASP A 32 2.72 14.87 1.95
N PRO A 33 2.97 13.96 0.99
CA PRO A 33 3.85 12.81 1.19
C PRO A 33 5.30 13.20 1.49
N PHE A 34 5.79 14.28 0.86
CA PHE A 34 7.15 14.77 1.08
C PHE A 34 7.31 15.37 2.48
N LYS A 35 6.41 16.30 2.87
CA LYS A 35 6.40 16.94 4.19
C LYS A 35 6.19 15.90 5.31
N ALA A 36 5.32 14.93 5.09
CA ALA A 36 5.05 13.88 6.06
C ALA A 36 6.29 13.03 6.35
N VAL A 37 7.02 12.58 5.32
CA VAL A 37 8.28 11.85 5.53
C VAL A 37 9.28 12.69 6.29
N GLN A 38 9.51 13.95 5.90
CA GLN A 38 10.46 14.84 6.58
C GLN A 38 10.12 15.04 8.07
N LYS A 39 8.83 15.11 8.40
CA LYS A 39 8.34 15.34 9.78
C LYS A 39 8.48 14.11 10.67
N TYR A 40 8.21 12.91 10.11
CA TYR A 40 8.09 11.69 10.92
C TYR A 40 9.30 10.74 10.78
N LEU A 41 10.28 11.09 9.95
CA LEU A 41 11.50 10.29 9.81
C LEU A 41 12.27 10.26 11.13
N PRO A 42 12.48 9.10 11.76
CA PRO A 42 13.23 8.98 12.99
C PRO A 42 14.73 9.22 12.74
N LYS A 43 15.48 9.43 13.81
CA LYS A 43 16.95 9.37 13.73
C LYS A 43 17.38 7.93 13.49
N ILE A 44 18.24 7.74 12.50
CA ILE A 44 18.72 6.42 12.11
C ILE A 44 20.25 6.52 12.00
N GLU A 45 20.92 5.49 12.50
CA GLU A 45 22.37 5.33 12.41
C GLU A 45 22.68 4.11 11.55
N GLY A 46 23.86 4.10 10.92
CA GLY A 46 24.33 3.02 10.07
C GLY A 46 23.91 3.14 8.60
N ARG A 47 23.96 2.04 7.88
CA ARG A 47 23.62 1.98 6.46
C ARG A 47 22.09 1.99 6.28
N VAL A 48 21.60 2.91 5.47
CA VAL A 48 20.17 3.10 5.23
C VAL A 48 19.83 2.81 3.77
N TYR A 49 18.81 2.00 3.58
CA TYR A 49 18.22 1.67 2.28
C TYR A 49 16.79 2.14 2.22
N GLY A 50 16.36 2.67 1.07
CA GLY A 50 15.00 3.17 0.86
C GLY A 50 14.19 2.25 -0.05
N LEU A 51 12.96 1.94 0.34
CA LEU A 51 11.99 1.23 -0.51
C LEU A 51 10.67 1.97 -0.54
N GLY A 52 10.33 2.57 -1.67
CA GLY A 52 9.06 3.25 -1.89
C GLY A 52 8.06 2.34 -2.62
N ILE A 53 6.84 2.18 -2.09
CA ILE A 53 5.77 1.38 -2.73
C ILE A 53 4.46 2.18 -2.70
N GLY A 54 3.91 2.48 -3.87
CA GLY A 54 2.61 3.14 -3.99
C GLY A 54 2.61 4.37 -4.88
N LYS A 55 1.47 5.02 -5.01
CA LYS A 55 1.28 6.20 -5.89
C LYS A 55 2.11 7.40 -5.45
N ALA A 56 2.43 7.51 -4.16
CA ALA A 56 3.26 8.58 -3.59
C ALA A 56 4.72 8.15 -3.34
N ALA A 57 5.16 7.01 -3.88
CA ALA A 57 6.50 6.48 -3.64
C ALA A 57 7.62 7.47 -4.01
N ILE A 58 7.50 8.16 -5.15
CA ILE A 58 8.53 9.11 -5.60
C ILE A 58 8.69 10.29 -4.64
N PRO A 59 7.67 11.12 -4.33
CA PRO A 59 7.86 12.24 -3.42
C PRO A 59 8.27 11.81 -1.99
N MET A 60 7.86 10.62 -1.54
CA MET A 60 8.31 10.07 -0.27
C MET A 60 9.79 9.68 -0.31
N MET A 61 10.26 9.05 -1.39
CA MET A 61 11.68 8.70 -1.59
C MET A 61 12.56 9.93 -1.77
N ASP A 62 12.09 10.94 -2.52
CA ASP A 62 12.81 12.22 -2.65
C ASP A 62 13.01 12.88 -1.28
N ALA A 63 11.97 12.91 -0.43
CA ALA A 63 12.05 13.43 0.93
C ALA A 63 13.04 12.65 1.83
N LEU A 64 13.07 11.32 1.69
CA LEU A 64 14.01 10.47 2.41
C LEU A 64 15.45 10.74 1.97
N ALA A 65 15.70 10.75 0.65
CA ALA A 65 17.02 10.95 0.06
C ALA A 65 17.60 12.34 0.34
N GLU A 66 16.74 13.36 0.52
CA GLU A 66 17.17 14.71 0.95
C GLU A 66 17.66 14.74 2.39
N ARG A 67 17.11 13.87 3.26
CA ARG A 67 17.38 13.88 4.71
C ARG A 67 18.46 12.91 5.15
N ILE A 68 18.65 11.81 4.43
CA ILE A 68 19.57 10.72 4.80
C ILE A 68 20.34 10.27 3.55
N PRO A 69 21.66 10.14 3.62
CA PRO A 69 22.43 9.51 2.56
C PRO A 69 22.03 8.03 2.46
N LEU A 70 21.47 7.64 1.32
CA LEU A 70 21.04 6.27 1.05
C LEU A 70 22.23 5.44 0.54
N SER A 71 22.38 4.22 1.06
CA SER A 71 23.29 3.20 0.52
C SER A 71 22.71 2.50 -0.72
N GLY A 72 21.40 2.64 -0.95
CA GLY A 72 20.67 2.18 -2.11
C GLY A 72 19.18 2.43 -1.97
N GLY A 73 18.45 2.35 -3.08
CA GLY A 73 17.01 2.58 -3.03
C GLY A 73 16.26 2.05 -4.25
N LEU A 74 14.99 1.73 -4.02
CA LEU A 74 14.06 1.28 -5.05
C LEU A 74 12.69 1.91 -4.80
N ALA A 75 12.08 2.49 -5.84
CA ALA A 75 10.73 3.01 -5.78
C ALA A 75 9.85 2.33 -6.84
N VAL A 76 8.66 1.89 -6.45
CA VAL A 76 7.66 1.35 -7.36
C VAL A 76 6.41 2.20 -7.32
N THR A 77 6.03 2.75 -8.47
CA THR A 77 4.89 3.66 -8.59
C THR A 77 4.06 3.37 -9.85
N LYS A 78 2.98 4.13 -10.05
CA LYS A 78 2.10 3.96 -11.22
C LYS A 78 2.67 4.61 -12.48
N PHE A 79 3.33 5.77 -12.34
CA PHE A 79 3.89 6.54 -13.45
C PHE A 79 5.23 7.13 -13.03
N THR A 80 6.26 6.90 -13.82
CA THR A 80 7.61 7.41 -13.56
C THR A 80 7.84 8.80 -14.16
N SER A 81 6.98 9.25 -15.07
CA SER A 81 7.15 10.50 -15.84
C SER A 81 8.50 10.57 -16.58
N GLY A 82 9.16 9.43 -16.80
CA GLY A 82 10.49 9.36 -17.43
C GLY A 82 11.63 9.99 -16.62
N LEU A 83 11.39 10.30 -15.33
CA LEU A 83 12.40 10.89 -14.46
C LEU A 83 13.39 9.82 -13.98
N SER A 84 14.66 10.02 -14.33
CA SER A 84 15.76 9.29 -13.72
C SER A 84 16.10 9.89 -12.35
N ARG A 85 16.44 9.03 -11.38
CA ARG A 85 16.93 9.44 -10.07
C ARG A 85 18.31 8.84 -9.87
N GLU A 86 19.28 9.65 -9.48
CA GLU A 86 20.67 9.19 -9.25
C GLU A 86 20.79 8.35 -7.97
N LEU A 87 19.94 8.63 -6.97
CA LEU A 87 20.02 8.04 -5.63
C LEU A 87 19.22 6.75 -5.46
N TYR A 88 18.27 6.46 -6.35
CA TYR A 88 17.47 5.23 -6.29
C TYR A 88 16.85 4.88 -7.64
N THR A 89 16.61 3.59 -7.85
CA THR A 89 15.95 3.08 -9.05
C THR A 89 14.44 3.31 -8.97
N VAL A 90 13.79 3.67 -10.09
CA VAL A 90 12.34 3.82 -10.17
C VAL A 90 11.77 2.81 -11.16
N MET A 91 10.72 2.10 -10.75
CA MET A 91 9.99 1.13 -11.56
C MET A 91 8.49 1.47 -11.60
N GLU A 92 7.83 1.02 -12.65
CA GLU A 92 6.37 1.10 -12.78
C GLU A 92 5.71 -0.24 -12.48
N GLY A 93 4.49 -0.17 -11.95
CA GLY A 93 3.59 -1.31 -11.81
C GLY A 93 2.20 -1.02 -12.34
N GLY A 94 1.44 -2.06 -12.69
CA GLY A 94 0.04 -1.97 -13.11
C GLY A 94 -0.90 -1.64 -11.95
N HIS A 95 -1.91 -0.84 -12.23
CA HIS A 95 -2.94 -0.48 -11.25
C HIS A 95 -4.26 -0.13 -11.95
N PRO A 96 -5.44 -0.63 -11.55
CA PRO A 96 -5.74 -1.37 -10.32
C PRO A 96 -5.47 -2.89 -10.37
N ILE A 97 -5.22 -3.45 -11.53
CA ILE A 97 -4.92 -4.87 -11.72
C ILE A 97 -3.41 -5.01 -11.93
N PRO A 98 -2.72 -5.93 -11.23
CA PRO A 98 -1.31 -6.21 -11.46
C PRO A 98 -1.05 -6.68 -12.88
N ASP A 99 0.06 -6.26 -13.47
CA ASP A 99 0.51 -6.69 -14.80
C ASP A 99 1.96 -7.22 -14.76
N GLY A 100 2.55 -7.47 -15.94
CA GLY A 100 3.93 -7.94 -16.05
C GLY A 100 4.95 -6.99 -15.39
N ARG A 101 4.68 -5.67 -15.39
CA ARG A 101 5.52 -4.66 -14.71
C ARG A 101 5.44 -4.84 -13.18
N SER A 102 4.24 -5.11 -12.66
CA SER A 102 4.04 -5.39 -11.21
C SER A 102 4.79 -6.65 -10.77
N LEU A 103 4.82 -7.68 -11.62
CA LEU A 103 5.56 -8.91 -11.37
C LEU A 103 7.07 -8.65 -11.36
N GLN A 104 7.59 -7.93 -12.35
CA GLN A 104 8.99 -7.54 -12.43
C GLN A 104 9.40 -6.69 -11.22
N ALA A 105 8.57 -5.71 -10.84
CA ALA A 105 8.79 -4.88 -9.66
C ALA A 105 8.81 -5.73 -8.38
N GLY A 106 7.89 -6.69 -8.25
CA GLY A 106 7.88 -7.62 -7.11
C GLY A 106 9.13 -8.48 -6.99
N GLN A 107 9.66 -8.96 -8.12
CA GLN A 107 10.91 -9.70 -8.19
C GLN A 107 12.09 -8.82 -7.74
N SER A 108 12.19 -7.61 -8.30
CA SER A 108 13.24 -6.65 -7.95
C SER A 108 13.18 -6.23 -6.49
N VAL A 109 11.97 -6.06 -5.91
CA VAL A 109 11.81 -5.79 -4.48
C VAL A 109 12.31 -6.96 -3.65
N LEU A 110 11.98 -8.23 -3.99
CA LEU A 110 12.47 -9.40 -3.27
C LEU A 110 13.99 -9.48 -3.32
N GLU A 111 14.61 -9.30 -4.49
CA GLU A 111 16.05 -9.30 -4.68
C GLU A 111 16.72 -8.20 -3.85
N PHE A 112 16.20 -6.98 -3.92
CA PHE A 112 16.70 -5.83 -3.19
C PHE A 112 16.68 -6.04 -1.67
N VAL A 113 15.54 -6.48 -1.11
CA VAL A 113 15.42 -6.60 0.35
C VAL A 113 16.13 -7.84 0.90
N SER A 114 16.27 -8.91 0.11
CA SER A 114 16.97 -10.12 0.53
C SER A 114 18.50 -9.97 0.58
N ALA A 115 19.01 -8.96 -0.11
CA ALA A 115 20.45 -8.63 -0.09
C ALA A 115 20.88 -7.81 1.14
N LEU A 116 19.93 -7.35 1.97
CA LEU A 116 20.22 -6.54 3.15
C LEU A 116 20.56 -7.39 4.37
N ASP A 117 21.52 -6.93 5.17
CA ASP A 117 22.00 -7.59 6.37
C ASP A 117 21.30 -7.09 7.65
N GLU A 118 21.60 -7.73 8.78
CA GLU A 118 21.00 -7.41 10.10
C GLU A 118 21.44 -6.04 10.65
N ASP A 119 22.58 -5.53 10.21
CA ASP A 119 23.10 -4.20 10.58
C ASP A 119 22.52 -3.08 9.71
N ASP A 120 21.81 -3.42 8.63
CA ASP A 120 21.17 -2.46 7.75
C ASP A 120 19.82 -1.99 8.30
N THR A 121 19.41 -0.78 7.92
CA THR A 121 18.06 -0.27 8.16
C THR A 121 17.36 -0.05 6.83
N LEU A 122 16.20 -0.69 6.65
CA LEU A 122 15.32 -0.51 5.52
C LEU A 122 14.18 0.46 5.90
N ILE A 123 14.13 1.61 5.24
CA ILE A 123 13.00 2.54 5.32
C ILE A 123 12.00 2.18 4.25
N CYS A 124 10.84 1.64 4.66
CA CYS A 124 9.73 1.35 3.77
C CYS A 124 8.77 2.52 3.73
N LEU A 125 8.59 3.13 2.57
CA LEU A 125 7.69 4.26 2.31
C LEU A 125 6.46 3.71 1.57
N ILE A 126 5.36 3.53 2.31
CA ILE A 126 4.18 2.81 1.81
C ILE A 126 3.03 3.80 1.61
N SER A 127 2.39 3.76 0.45
CA SER A 127 1.21 4.58 0.15
C SER A 127 0.16 3.80 -0.65
N GLY A 128 -0.99 4.41 -0.90
CA GLY A 128 -2.10 3.79 -1.63
C GLY A 128 -1.72 3.22 -3.00
N GLY A 129 -2.37 2.13 -3.38
CA GLY A 129 -2.15 1.42 -4.64
C GLY A 129 -1.07 0.35 -4.62
N GLY A 130 -0.23 0.28 -3.59
CA GLY A 130 0.90 -0.65 -3.50
C GLY A 130 0.55 -2.12 -3.70
N SER A 131 -0.65 -2.54 -3.30
CA SER A 131 -1.13 -3.92 -3.45
C SER A 131 -1.15 -4.44 -4.90
N ALA A 132 -1.42 -3.55 -5.88
CA ALA A 132 -1.43 -3.90 -7.29
C ALA A 132 -0.09 -3.58 -7.97
N LEU A 133 0.55 -2.48 -7.57
CA LEU A 133 1.81 -2.02 -8.17
C LEU A 133 2.97 -3.00 -7.97
N VAL A 134 2.97 -3.73 -6.85
CA VAL A 134 4.02 -4.70 -6.50
C VAL A 134 3.38 -6.05 -6.19
N THR A 135 3.77 -7.10 -6.92
CA THR A 135 3.29 -8.45 -6.68
C THR A 135 4.37 -9.50 -6.98
N ALA A 136 4.49 -10.48 -6.10
CA ALA A 136 5.34 -11.65 -6.29
C ALA A 136 4.53 -12.91 -5.97
N PRO A 137 3.57 -13.28 -6.84
CA PRO A 137 2.59 -14.31 -6.53
C PRO A 137 3.22 -15.70 -6.49
N TYR A 138 2.60 -16.59 -5.71
CA TYR A 138 2.91 -18.05 -5.70
C TYR A 138 2.27 -18.80 -6.86
N VAL A 139 1.36 -18.15 -7.60
CA VAL A 139 0.65 -18.67 -8.74
C VAL A 139 1.01 -17.91 -10.02
N PRO A 140 0.76 -18.43 -11.23
CA PRO A 140 0.92 -17.65 -12.46
C PRO A 140 0.18 -16.31 -12.40
N LEU A 141 0.74 -15.29 -13.03
CA LEU A 141 0.16 -13.93 -13.02
C LEU A 141 -1.24 -13.92 -13.66
N GLU A 142 -1.43 -14.68 -14.74
CA GLU A 142 -2.70 -14.81 -15.43
C GLU A 142 -3.80 -15.37 -14.51
N ASP A 143 -3.46 -16.33 -13.65
CA ASP A 143 -4.39 -16.92 -12.70
C ASP A 143 -4.79 -15.92 -11.61
N LEU A 144 -3.81 -15.12 -11.12
CA LEU A 144 -4.08 -14.04 -10.18
C LEU A 144 -4.96 -12.94 -10.79
N GLN A 145 -4.73 -12.59 -12.06
CA GLN A 145 -5.52 -11.60 -12.80
C GLN A 145 -6.95 -12.12 -13.03
N THR A 146 -7.09 -13.38 -13.46
CA THR A 146 -8.37 -14.04 -13.65
C THR A 146 -9.17 -14.09 -12.35
N LEU A 147 -8.55 -14.55 -11.26
CA LEU A 147 -9.16 -14.53 -9.93
C LEU A 147 -9.64 -13.15 -9.52
N THR A 148 -8.78 -12.12 -9.69
CA THR A 148 -9.11 -10.75 -9.33
C THR A 148 -10.31 -10.23 -10.12
N SER A 149 -10.34 -10.47 -11.42
CA SER A 149 -11.43 -10.06 -12.32
C SER A 149 -12.74 -10.77 -11.98
N LEU A 150 -12.69 -12.07 -11.70
CA LEU A 150 -13.86 -12.86 -11.31
C LEU A 150 -14.42 -12.40 -9.95
N LEU A 151 -13.58 -12.11 -8.97
CA LEU A 151 -14.02 -11.61 -7.67
C LEU A 151 -14.69 -10.23 -7.80
N LEU A 152 -14.10 -9.32 -8.58
CA LEU A 152 -14.68 -8.00 -8.82
C LEU A 152 -16.04 -8.09 -9.51
N SER A 153 -16.17 -8.93 -10.55
CA SER A 153 -17.44 -9.14 -11.27
C SER A 153 -18.51 -9.86 -10.43
N SER A 154 -18.10 -10.64 -9.43
CA SER A 154 -19.01 -11.30 -8.48
C SER A 154 -19.40 -10.43 -7.29
N GLY A 155 -18.97 -9.15 -7.25
CA GLY A 155 -19.28 -8.23 -6.16
C GLY A 155 -18.56 -8.53 -4.86
N ALA A 156 -17.40 -9.19 -4.92
CA ALA A 156 -16.59 -9.45 -3.74
C ALA A 156 -16.12 -8.14 -3.09
N ARG A 157 -16.14 -8.09 -1.77
CA ARG A 157 -15.70 -6.93 -1.01
C ARG A 157 -14.18 -6.80 -1.08
N ILE A 158 -13.67 -5.58 -0.99
CA ILE A 158 -12.23 -5.32 -1.08
C ILE A 158 -11.43 -6.00 0.04
N ASP A 159 -12.00 -6.15 1.23
CA ASP A 159 -11.39 -6.89 2.33
C ASP A 159 -11.24 -8.38 2.02
N GLU A 160 -12.24 -9.01 1.40
CA GLU A 160 -12.19 -10.41 0.95
C GLU A 160 -11.13 -10.61 -0.16
N ILE A 161 -11.09 -9.70 -1.14
CA ILE A 161 -10.05 -9.71 -2.18
C ILE A 161 -8.65 -9.60 -1.56
N ASN A 162 -8.48 -8.74 -0.57
CA ASN A 162 -7.20 -8.55 0.11
C ASN A 162 -6.79 -9.77 0.95
N ILE A 163 -7.74 -10.53 1.52
CA ILE A 163 -7.44 -11.81 2.18
C ILE A 163 -6.78 -12.78 1.20
N LEU A 164 -7.37 -12.97 0.02
CA LEU A 164 -6.79 -13.83 -1.02
C LEU A 164 -5.42 -13.32 -1.49
N ARG A 165 -5.29 -12.01 -1.76
CA ARG A 165 -4.02 -11.40 -2.18
C ARG A 165 -2.90 -11.63 -1.18
N ARG A 166 -3.17 -11.52 0.13
CA ARG A 166 -2.16 -11.77 1.16
C ARG A 166 -1.68 -13.23 1.18
N GLN A 167 -2.57 -14.17 0.99
CA GLN A 167 -2.25 -15.60 1.02
C GLN A 167 -1.56 -16.09 -0.27
N LEU A 168 -1.71 -15.36 -1.38
CA LEU A 168 -1.20 -15.76 -2.70
C LEU A 168 0.09 -15.02 -3.11
N ASP A 169 0.68 -14.20 -2.23
CA ASP A 169 1.79 -13.32 -2.60
C ASP A 169 2.91 -13.36 -1.56
N ARG A 170 4.16 -13.43 -2.03
CA ARG A 170 5.38 -13.56 -1.23
C ARG A 170 5.75 -12.30 -0.47
N LEU A 171 5.28 -11.12 -0.90
CA LEU A 171 5.59 -9.82 -0.31
C LEU A 171 4.52 -9.35 0.68
N LYS A 172 3.28 -9.84 0.54
CA LYS A 172 2.13 -9.38 1.32
C LYS A 172 2.01 -10.13 2.66
N GLY A 173 1.17 -9.60 3.58
CA GLY A 173 0.93 -10.22 4.89
C GLY A 173 2.21 -10.49 5.70
N GLY A 174 3.10 -9.52 5.78
CA GLY A 174 4.39 -9.61 6.45
C GLY A 174 5.51 -10.25 5.60
N GLY A 175 5.21 -10.65 4.36
CA GLY A 175 6.15 -11.35 3.51
C GLY A 175 7.40 -10.54 3.19
N LEU A 176 7.29 -9.23 2.98
CA LEU A 176 8.44 -8.34 2.80
C LEU A 176 9.33 -8.33 4.05
N ALA A 177 8.72 -8.25 5.24
CA ALA A 177 9.47 -8.29 6.49
C ALA A 177 10.21 -9.63 6.68
N ARG A 178 9.61 -10.75 6.21
CA ARG A 178 10.27 -12.07 6.22
C ARG A 178 11.44 -12.15 5.24
N ALA A 179 11.35 -11.45 4.11
CA ALA A 179 12.32 -11.53 3.02
C ALA A 179 13.67 -10.85 3.31
N THR A 180 13.77 -10.02 4.35
CA THR A 180 15.01 -9.32 4.73
C THR A 180 15.46 -9.67 6.13
N LYS A 181 16.74 -9.46 6.45
CA LYS A 181 17.30 -9.50 7.81
C LYS A 181 17.38 -8.11 8.44
N ALA A 182 17.30 -7.05 7.64
CA ALA A 182 17.43 -5.66 8.07
C ALA A 182 16.38 -5.25 9.10
N LYS A 183 16.66 -4.24 9.90
CA LYS A 183 15.67 -3.50 10.69
C LYS A 183 14.76 -2.75 9.75
N ILE A 184 13.45 -2.75 10.02
CA ILE A 184 12.47 -2.09 9.15
C ILE A 184 11.79 -0.95 9.91
N VAL A 185 11.79 0.23 9.30
CA VAL A 185 10.95 1.36 9.69
C VAL A 185 10.04 1.69 8.52
N SER A 186 8.73 1.45 8.68
CA SER A 186 7.74 1.76 7.65
C SER A 186 7.07 3.09 7.96
N LEU A 187 7.17 4.05 7.05
CA LEU A 187 6.42 5.30 7.08
C LEU A 187 5.25 5.15 6.10
N ILE A 188 4.02 5.18 6.64
CA ILE A 188 2.82 4.79 5.91
C ILE A 188 1.90 5.98 5.75
N LEU A 189 1.62 6.35 4.50
CA LEU A 189 0.59 7.31 4.12
C LEU A 189 -0.67 6.54 3.72
N SER A 190 -1.67 6.52 4.61
CA SER A 190 -2.84 5.66 4.49
C SER A 190 -4.01 6.33 3.79
N ASP A 191 -4.58 5.65 2.81
CA ASP A 191 -5.87 5.96 2.19
C ASP A 191 -7.00 5.01 2.66
N VAL A 192 -6.72 4.15 3.65
CA VAL A 192 -7.66 3.15 4.16
C VAL A 192 -8.29 3.62 5.46
N ILE A 193 -9.61 3.59 5.53
CA ILE A 193 -10.37 3.98 6.72
C ILE A 193 -9.99 3.10 7.91
N GLY A 194 -9.68 3.74 9.05
CA GLY A 194 -9.30 3.05 10.29
C GLY A 194 -7.85 2.58 10.34
N ASN A 195 -7.09 2.73 9.26
CA ASN A 195 -5.67 2.39 9.15
C ASN A 195 -5.31 0.94 9.51
N PRO A 196 -6.09 -0.09 9.14
CA PRO A 196 -5.68 -1.47 9.37
C PRO A 196 -4.41 -1.76 8.56
N LEU A 197 -3.28 -1.95 9.24
CA LEU A 197 -1.96 -2.09 8.62
C LEU A 197 -1.92 -3.24 7.59
N GLU A 198 -2.65 -4.31 7.86
CA GLU A 198 -2.76 -5.47 6.96
C GLU A 198 -3.55 -5.18 5.67
N ALA A 199 -4.33 -4.09 5.61
CA ALA A 199 -5.06 -3.69 4.42
C ALA A 199 -4.27 -2.70 3.54
N ILE A 200 -3.40 -1.88 4.14
CA ILE A 200 -2.61 -0.88 3.41
C ILE A 200 -1.54 -1.61 2.60
N ALA A 201 -1.57 -1.47 1.26
CA ALA A 201 -0.73 -2.22 0.32
C ALA A 201 -0.74 -3.74 0.55
N SER A 202 -1.79 -4.29 1.20
CA SER A 202 -1.90 -5.68 1.65
C SER A 202 -0.85 -6.09 2.70
N GLY A 203 -0.39 -5.14 3.53
CA GLY A 203 0.43 -5.36 4.71
C GLY A 203 1.81 -5.97 4.46
N PRO A 204 2.68 -5.40 3.63
CA PRO A 204 3.99 -6.00 3.36
C PRO A 204 4.88 -6.11 4.59
N THR A 205 4.73 -5.18 5.54
CA THR A 205 5.47 -5.12 6.81
C THR A 205 4.57 -5.33 8.04
N ALA A 206 3.34 -5.80 7.83
CA ALA A 206 2.37 -6.05 8.89
C ALA A 206 1.97 -7.52 8.95
N SER A 207 1.61 -7.99 10.14
CA SER A 207 1.09 -9.35 10.34
C SER A 207 -0.24 -9.55 9.61
N ASN A 208 -0.53 -10.80 9.26
CA ASN A 208 -1.80 -11.17 8.67
C ASN A 208 -2.69 -11.88 9.70
N PRO A 209 -3.80 -11.26 10.14
CA PRO A 209 -4.72 -11.89 11.08
C PRO A 209 -5.50 -13.06 10.46
N THR A 210 -5.65 -13.08 9.11
CA THR A 210 -6.44 -14.08 8.40
C THR A 210 -5.65 -15.34 8.04
N THR A 211 -6.35 -16.44 7.78
CA THR A 211 -5.78 -17.75 7.50
C THR A 211 -6.01 -18.15 6.04
N ARG A 212 -5.40 -19.26 5.63
CA ARG A 212 -5.67 -19.90 4.34
C ARG A 212 -7.08 -20.47 4.26
N GLU A 213 -7.61 -20.95 5.37
CA GLU A 213 -8.98 -21.42 5.48
C GLU A 213 -9.98 -20.28 5.25
N ASP A 214 -9.65 -19.05 5.69
CA ASP A 214 -10.45 -17.85 5.37
C ASP A 214 -10.44 -17.58 3.87
N ALA A 215 -9.28 -17.68 3.23
CA ALA A 215 -9.15 -17.52 1.78
C ALA A 215 -9.92 -18.61 1.01
N LEU A 216 -9.84 -19.87 1.44
CA LEU A 216 -10.59 -20.97 0.84
C LEU A 216 -12.10 -20.78 0.98
N ARG A 217 -12.59 -20.34 2.15
CA ARG A 217 -14.00 -20.01 2.36
C ARG A 217 -14.51 -18.91 1.43
N ILE A 218 -13.66 -17.92 1.12
CA ILE A 218 -14.00 -16.86 0.16
C ILE A 218 -14.12 -17.45 -1.25
N LEU A 219 -13.19 -18.33 -1.66
CA LEU A 219 -13.30 -19.02 -2.95
C LEU A 219 -14.59 -19.85 -3.05
N GLU A 220 -14.91 -20.60 -2.02
CA GLU A 220 -16.14 -21.42 -1.97
C GLU A 220 -17.40 -20.56 -2.01
N LYS A 221 -17.40 -19.39 -1.33
CA LYS A 221 -18.53 -18.45 -1.33
C LYS A 221 -18.84 -17.92 -2.73
N TYR A 222 -17.82 -17.49 -3.48
CA TYR A 222 -18.02 -16.89 -4.79
C TYR A 222 -18.01 -17.89 -5.94
N PHE A 223 -17.37 -19.05 -5.76
CA PHE A 223 -17.18 -20.08 -6.77
C PHE A 223 -17.54 -21.48 -6.27
N PRO A 224 -18.77 -21.70 -5.78
CA PRO A 224 -19.17 -22.99 -5.18
C PRO A 224 -19.10 -24.17 -6.14
N LYS A 225 -19.11 -23.94 -7.47
CA LYS A 225 -19.04 -24.95 -8.51
C LYS A 225 -17.61 -25.26 -9.02
N LEU A 226 -16.56 -24.70 -8.37
CA LEU A 226 -15.18 -25.09 -8.69
C LEU A 226 -14.89 -26.58 -8.50
N THR A 227 -15.77 -27.26 -7.78
CA THR A 227 -15.70 -28.72 -7.59
C THR A 227 -16.34 -29.53 -8.68
N THR A 228 -17.15 -28.97 -9.61
CA THR A 228 -17.97 -29.81 -10.51
C THR A 228 -18.08 -29.43 -11.98
N GLU A 229 -17.98 -28.17 -12.43
CA GLU A 229 -18.20 -27.88 -13.87
C GLU A 229 -17.60 -26.57 -14.33
N THR A 230 -16.65 -26.60 -15.19
CA THR A 230 -16.23 -25.78 -16.33
C THR A 230 -14.71 -25.83 -16.50
N GLN A 231 -14.24 -26.59 -17.44
CA GLN A 231 -12.82 -26.94 -17.66
C GLN A 231 -11.89 -25.74 -17.78
N ARG A 232 -12.33 -24.62 -18.39
CA ARG A 232 -11.48 -23.42 -18.60
C ARG A 232 -11.19 -22.60 -17.36
N HIS A 233 -12.13 -22.51 -16.41
CA HIS A 233 -11.89 -21.82 -15.12
C HIS A 233 -11.29 -22.75 -14.07
N ARG A 234 -11.36 -24.06 -14.29
CA ARG A 234 -10.80 -25.10 -13.41
C ARG A 234 -9.27 -25.04 -13.37
N ASP A 235 -8.64 -24.77 -14.52
CA ASP A 235 -7.18 -24.78 -14.61
C ASP A 235 -6.59 -23.56 -13.87
N SER A 236 -7.11 -22.33 -14.08
CA SER A 236 -6.61 -21.11 -13.42
C SER A 236 -6.94 -21.04 -11.92
N LEU A 237 -8.12 -21.48 -11.51
CA LEU A 237 -8.48 -21.54 -10.08
C LEU A 237 -7.97 -22.81 -9.40
N GLY A 238 -7.57 -23.82 -10.18
CA GLY A 238 -6.88 -25.03 -9.71
C GLY A 238 -5.52 -24.70 -9.08
N SER A 239 -4.70 -23.87 -9.74
CA SER A 239 -3.41 -23.42 -9.21
C SER A 239 -3.57 -22.61 -7.91
N VAL A 240 -4.56 -21.72 -7.86
CA VAL A 240 -4.90 -20.93 -6.67
C VAL A 240 -5.30 -21.84 -5.50
N THR A 241 -6.21 -22.78 -5.74
CA THR A 241 -6.68 -23.73 -4.72
C THR A 241 -5.55 -24.63 -4.24
N GLN A 242 -4.70 -25.10 -5.14
CA GLN A 242 -3.53 -25.90 -4.82
C GLN A 242 -2.52 -25.09 -3.97
N CYS A 243 -2.27 -23.85 -4.34
CA CYS A 243 -1.41 -22.94 -3.56
C CYS A 243 -1.94 -22.74 -2.14
N LEU A 244 -3.24 -22.46 -1.99
CA LEU A 244 -3.87 -22.26 -0.68
C LEU A 244 -3.89 -23.53 0.18
N ARG A 245 -3.88 -24.73 -0.43
CA ARG A 245 -3.76 -26.02 0.27
C ARG A 245 -2.31 -26.47 0.49
N GLY A 246 -1.33 -25.74 -0.03
CA GLY A 246 0.09 -26.10 -0.04
C GLY A 246 0.80 -26.01 1.32
N SER A 247 2.14 -26.03 1.32
CA SER A 247 2.98 -26.18 2.51
C SER A 247 2.89 -25.01 3.49
N LYS A 248 3.18 -25.28 4.78
CA LYS A 248 3.26 -24.27 5.85
C LYS A 248 4.29 -23.16 5.59
N GLU A 249 5.32 -23.43 4.79
CA GLU A 249 6.38 -22.46 4.44
C GLU A 249 5.87 -21.23 3.69
N GLN A 250 4.72 -21.36 3.02
CA GLN A 250 4.07 -20.27 2.31
C GLN A 250 3.05 -19.51 3.19
N GLU A 251 2.89 -19.89 4.46
CA GLU A 251 1.93 -19.25 5.35
C GLU A 251 2.37 -17.82 5.66
N THR A 252 1.39 -16.91 5.69
CA THR A 252 1.62 -15.51 6.08
C THR A 252 1.92 -15.39 7.58
N LEU A 253 2.65 -14.33 7.94
CA LEU A 253 3.14 -14.16 9.31
C LEU A 253 2.02 -13.74 10.27
N LYS A 254 1.93 -14.43 11.39
CA LYS A 254 1.02 -14.11 12.50
C LYS A 254 1.62 -13.03 13.43
N PRO A 255 0.80 -12.35 14.25
CA PRO A 255 1.27 -11.23 15.09
C PRO A 255 2.40 -11.58 16.06
N ASP A 256 2.47 -12.81 16.53
CA ASP A 256 3.47 -13.33 17.46
C ASP A 256 4.79 -13.76 16.80
N ASN A 257 4.87 -13.64 15.47
CA ASN A 257 6.09 -14.03 14.76
C ASN A 257 7.27 -13.10 15.13
N PRO A 258 8.44 -13.66 15.50
CA PRO A 258 9.61 -12.89 15.97
C PRO A 258 10.15 -11.90 14.92
N VAL A 259 9.84 -12.06 13.65
CA VAL A 259 10.18 -11.11 12.58
C VAL A 259 9.71 -9.70 12.93
N PHE A 260 8.55 -9.55 13.57
CA PHE A 260 8.00 -8.23 13.89
C PHE A 260 8.71 -7.50 15.02
N ALA A 261 9.60 -8.15 15.78
CA ALA A 261 10.43 -7.49 16.78
C ALA A 261 11.40 -6.43 16.16
N ARG A 262 11.73 -6.57 14.87
CA ARG A 262 12.59 -5.63 14.12
C ARG A 262 11.83 -4.73 13.16
N VAL A 263 10.50 -4.68 13.26
CA VAL A 263 9.62 -3.89 12.38
C VAL A 263 8.89 -2.81 13.17
N GLN A 264 9.02 -1.57 12.75
CA GLN A 264 8.26 -0.44 13.27
C GLN A 264 7.39 0.13 12.15
N ASN A 265 6.06 0.14 12.33
CA ASN A 265 5.12 0.75 11.39
C ASN A 265 4.59 2.07 11.98
N ILE A 266 4.70 3.16 11.23
CA ILE A 266 4.32 4.53 11.64
C ILE A 266 3.37 5.09 10.58
N ILE A 267 2.13 5.41 10.97
CA ILE A 267 1.21 6.17 10.12
C ILE A 267 1.63 7.64 10.15
N ILE A 268 2.04 8.18 9.01
CA ILE A 268 2.53 9.55 8.87
C ILE A 268 1.50 10.51 8.27
N GLY A 269 0.38 9.98 7.78
CA GLY A 269 -0.75 10.75 7.27
C GLY A 269 -1.91 9.84 6.92
N ASP A 270 -3.12 10.35 7.13
CA ASP A 270 -4.39 9.66 6.84
C ASP A 270 -5.54 10.67 6.68
N ASN A 271 -6.74 10.16 6.43
CA ASN A 271 -7.95 10.99 6.32
C ASN A 271 -8.24 11.82 7.59
N LYS A 272 -7.83 11.35 8.78
CA LYS A 272 -8.04 12.09 10.04
C LYS A 272 -7.11 13.31 10.13
N PHE A 273 -5.87 13.17 9.65
CA PHE A 273 -4.93 14.31 9.54
C PHE A 273 -5.50 15.38 8.61
N ALA A 274 -5.93 14.99 7.42
CA ALA A 274 -6.53 15.89 6.44
C ALA A 274 -7.78 16.59 6.98
N ALA A 275 -8.70 15.84 7.60
CA ALA A 275 -9.95 16.38 8.15
C ALA A 275 -9.69 17.36 9.32
N ARG A 276 -8.72 17.07 10.20
CA ARG A 276 -8.35 17.97 11.29
C ARG A 276 -7.77 19.28 10.77
N ALA A 277 -6.88 19.23 9.79
CA ALA A 277 -6.30 20.41 9.18
C ALA A 277 -7.37 21.27 8.48
N ALA A 278 -8.30 20.63 7.76
CA ALA A 278 -9.46 21.31 7.18
C ALA A 278 -10.31 22.00 8.24
N LEU A 279 -10.62 21.32 9.35
CA LEU A 279 -11.40 21.88 10.46
C LEU A 279 -10.72 23.09 11.09
N GLU A 280 -9.43 23.00 11.38
CA GLU A 280 -8.65 24.10 11.96
C GLU A 280 -8.61 25.31 11.03
N GLN A 281 -8.38 25.07 9.74
CA GLN A 281 -8.39 26.15 8.75
C GLN A 281 -9.78 26.76 8.58
N ALA A 282 -10.84 25.96 8.55
CA ALA A 282 -12.21 26.47 8.48
C ALA A 282 -12.56 27.40 9.64
N LYS A 283 -12.14 27.05 10.87
CA LYS A 283 -12.32 27.92 12.05
C LYS A 283 -11.53 29.24 11.92
N ARG A 284 -10.30 29.19 11.37
CA ARG A 284 -9.51 30.41 11.10
C ARG A 284 -10.18 31.33 10.07
N GLU A 285 -10.86 30.74 9.09
CA GLU A 285 -11.62 31.49 8.08
C GLU A 285 -12.99 31.99 8.59
N GLY A 286 -13.33 31.75 9.86
CA GLY A 286 -14.54 32.24 10.50
C GLY A 286 -15.77 31.33 10.33
N PHE A 287 -15.60 30.11 9.85
CA PHE A 287 -16.68 29.14 9.76
C PHE A 287 -16.95 28.45 11.12
N GLN A 288 -18.22 28.20 11.40
CA GLN A 288 -18.61 27.22 12.41
C GLN A 288 -18.55 25.83 11.76
N ALA A 289 -17.50 25.07 12.06
CA ALA A 289 -17.21 23.82 11.39
C ALA A 289 -17.03 22.68 12.39
N GLU A 290 -17.45 21.49 12.00
CA GLU A 290 -17.27 20.25 12.73
C GLU A 290 -16.96 19.08 11.80
N ILE A 291 -16.33 18.02 12.31
CA ILE A 291 -16.13 16.77 11.58
C ILE A 291 -17.28 15.84 11.93
N LEU A 292 -18.22 15.66 11.00
CA LEU A 292 -19.37 14.79 11.20
C LEU A 292 -19.00 13.30 11.23
N ALA A 293 -18.09 12.88 10.35
CA ALA A 293 -17.57 11.52 10.31
C ALA A 293 -16.19 11.48 9.66
N ASN A 294 -15.27 10.68 10.22
CA ASN A 294 -14.00 10.36 9.57
C ASN A 294 -14.10 9.09 8.70
N GLU A 295 -15.23 8.41 8.72
CA GLU A 295 -15.44 7.06 8.17
C GLU A 295 -16.78 6.99 7.44
N LEU A 296 -16.94 7.72 6.34
CA LEU A 296 -18.08 7.53 5.46
C LEU A 296 -17.86 6.27 4.62
N ARG A 297 -18.57 5.20 4.94
CA ARG A 297 -18.70 4.05 4.04
C ARG A 297 -19.85 4.34 3.08
N PRO A 298 -19.71 4.09 1.76
CA PRO A 298 -20.85 4.14 0.87
C PRO A 298 -21.90 3.15 1.39
N MET A 299 -23.13 3.64 1.59
CA MET A 299 -24.24 2.75 1.88
C MET A 299 -24.44 1.82 0.68
N PRO A 300 -24.66 0.52 0.90
CA PRO A 300 -25.05 -0.36 -0.19
C PRO A 300 -26.29 0.24 -0.85
N LEU A 301 -26.23 0.45 -2.16
CA LEU A 301 -27.41 0.78 -2.94
C LEU A 301 -28.36 -0.40 -2.79
N HIS A 302 -29.44 -0.21 -2.01
CA HIS A 302 -30.55 -1.14 -2.00
C HIS A 302 -31.21 -1.03 -3.38
N ASN A 303 -31.06 -2.06 -4.20
CA ASN A 303 -31.87 -2.29 -5.40
C ASN A 303 -33.28 -2.70 -4.99
#